data_1eb5f68866df33a28f57ce2226d648ae
#
_entry.id   1eb5f68866df33a28f57ce2226d648ae
#
_cell.length_a   1.000
_cell.length_b   1.000
_cell.length_c   1.000
_cell.angle_alpha   90.00
_cell.angle_beta   90.00
_cell.angle_gamma   90.00
#
_symmetry.space_group_name_H-M   'P 1'
#
loop_
_entity.id
_entity.type
_entity.pdbx_description
1 polymer ?
#
loop_
_entity_poly.entity_id
_entity_poly.type
_entity_poly.pdbx_seq_one_letter_code
_entity_poly.pdbx_strand_id
1 'polypeptide(L)'
;MEKDKSIIGFIGAGGIARSHAYSLNSLRYFYNDAPEFEISAVCSATNDSRASFAKQFGFARSWDLEEFIADDKINTVFILGPNKVHFEHLKAAIEMASIKRIYLEKPVCSNLDEEKAIDGLVHDHPEIKIQVGFQFLFSATIRSMLDLWKSGKLGKTIHFDLKYYHGDYLGKDYRDRRQSRLTPAPDGGAMADLGSHSLSLLIALLGTNLKITGALQGGHFDDVNTDSDLFSLITIHNQASGAVGTLSASRISSGTGDYFSAELFTELGALRYSSQTPDYFEFFTEASGLWSRKMVGSDFKPLSGFPSVHVPPGWLRSMIHAHYVFLTGKDQNEFVPDIKHGLAVQRLVTQTAEHLSLFRKSMT
;
A
#
# COMPACT_ATOMS: atom_id res chain seq x y z
N MET A 1 -29.74 14.69 1.32
CA MET A 1 -29.37 13.38 1.86
C MET A 1 -28.41 13.63 3.02
N GLU A 2 -28.83 13.35 4.23
CA GLU A 2 -27.94 13.34 5.39
C GLU A 2 -26.79 12.39 5.08
N LYS A 3 -25.54 12.88 5.15
CA LYS A 3 -24.36 12.02 4.96
C LYS A 3 -24.30 11.12 6.19
N ASP A 4 -24.53 9.83 5.98
CA ASP A 4 -24.34 8.83 7.04
C ASP A 4 -22.98 9.03 7.71
N LYS A 5 -22.97 9.33 8.99
CA LYS A 5 -21.77 9.47 9.82
C LYS A 5 -20.99 8.15 9.81
N SER A 6 -19.70 8.20 9.56
CA SER A 6 -18.84 7.02 9.65
C SER A 6 -18.56 6.67 11.10
N ILE A 7 -18.97 5.48 11.54
CA ILE A 7 -18.63 4.91 12.86
C ILE A 7 -17.50 3.92 12.62
N ILE A 8 -16.29 4.30 13.05
CA ILE A 8 -15.04 3.65 12.68
C ILE A 8 -14.59 2.69 13.78
N GLY A 9 -14.28 1.46 13.38
CA GLY A 9 -13.60 0.47 14.21
C GLY A 9 -12.27 0.02 13.59
N PHE A 10 -11.28 -0.27 14.44
CA PHE A 10 -9.98 -0.81 14.04
C PHE A 10 -9.84 -2.27 14.48
N ILE A 11 -9.45 -3.14 13.55
CA ILE A 11 -8.97 -4.50 13.84
C ILE A 11 -7.47 -4.49 13.71
N GLY A 12 -6.78 -4.29 14.83
CA GLY A 12 -5.32 -4.14 14.93
C GLY A 12 -4.93 -2.87 15.68
N ALA A 13 -3.99 -3.01 16.63
CA ALA A 13 -3.48 -1.95 17.49
C ALA A 13 -1.94 -1.81 17.37
N GLY A 14 -1.39 -2.13 16.20
CA GLY A 14 0.05 -2.13 15.92
C GLY A 14 0.60 -0.77 15.47
N GLY A 15 1.83 -0.77 14.96
CA GLY A 15 2.52 0.43 14.49
C GLY A 15 1.76 1.17 13.39
N ILE A 16 1.25 0.44 12.38
CA ILE A 16 0.51 1.05 11.28
C ILE A 16 -0.83 1.65 11.76
N ALA A 17 -1.48 1.04 12.75
CA ALA A 17 -2.72 1.57 13.33
C ALA A 17 -2.53 2.97 13.94
N ARG A 18 -1.34 3.28 14.49
CA ARG A 18 -1.01 4.63 14.97
C ARG A 18 -1.02 5.65 13.85
N SER A 19 -0.47 5.28 12.69
CA SER A 19 -0.46 6.16 11.51
C SER A 19 -1.87 6.41 10.97
N HIS A 20 -2.74 5.38 10.98
CA HIS A 20 -4.14 5.54 10.61
C HIS A 20 -4.90 6.43 11.59
N ALA A 21 -4.73 6.23 12.90
CA ALA A 21 -5.35 7.07 13.93
C ALA A 21 -4.90 8.54 13.80
N TYR A 22 -3.60 8.78 13.59
CA TYR A 22 -3.07 10.11 13.31
C TYR A 22 -3.70 10.72 12.05
N SER A 23 -3.76 9.94 10.97
CA SER A 23 -4.26 10.44 9.68
C SER A 23 -5.74 10.78 9.74
N LEU A 24 -6.58 9.98 10.40
CA LEU A 24 -7.99 10.27 10.63
C LEU A 24 -8.17 11.57 11.44
N ASN A 25 -7.48 11.68 12.56
CA ASN A 25 -7.56 12.88 13.41
C ASN A 25 -7.06 14.14 12.71
N SER A 26 -6.18 13.99 11.71
CA SER A 26 -5.60 15.10 10.95
C SER A 26 -6.50 15.62 9.83
N LEU A 27 -7.55 14.91 9.44
CA LEU A 27 -8.39 15.29 8.29
C LEU A 27 -8.92 16.73 8.39
N ARG A 28 -9.38 17.14 9.56
CA ARG A 28 -9.92 18.48 9.81
C ARG A 28 -8.92 19.62 9.61
N TYR A 29 -7.61 19.32 9.68
CA TYR A 29 -6.56 20.32 9.45
C TYR A 29 -6.29 20.55 7.97
N PHE A 30 -6.59 19.54 7.15
CA PHE A 30 -6.27 19.54 5.73
C PHE A 30 -7.50 19.81 4.83
N TYR A 31 -8.71 19.52 5.31
CA TYR A 31 -9.92 19.61 4.50
C TYR A 31 -11.01 20.41 5.23
N ASN A 32 -11.49 21.49 4.61
CA ASN A 32 -12.59 22.29 5.14
C ASN A 32 -13.92 21.50 5.16
N ASP A 33 -14.05 20.53 4.25
CA ASP A 33 -15.19 19.63 4.14
C ASP A 33 -14.84 18.21 4.65
N ALA A 34 -13.94 18.15 5.65
CA ALA A 34 -13.58 16.89 6.28
C ALA A 34 -14.85 16.14 6.73
N PRO A 35 -14.94 14.83 6.47
CA PRO A 35 -16.10 14.06 6.85
C PRO A 35 -16.23 13.99 8.37
N GLU A 36 -17.47 14.00 8.84
CA GLU A 36 -17.74 13.66 10.23
C GLU A 36 -17.61 12.16 10.46
N PHE A 37 -16.91 11.78 11.51
CA PHE A 37 -16.76 10.39 11.91
C PHE A 37 -16.64 10.27 13.42
N GLU A 38 -16.86 9.06 13.92
CA GLU A 38 -16.64 8.66 15.29
C GLU A 38 -15.63 7.51 15.32
N ILE A 39 -14.61 7.64 16.17
CA ILE A 39 -13.69 6.54 16.48
C ILE A 39 -14.32 5.73 17.61
N SER A 40 -14.90 4.57 17.27
CA SER A 40 -15.74 3.79 18.18
C SER A 40 -14.95 2.75 18.96
N ALA A 41 -14.43 1.74 18.29
CA ALA A 41 -13.80 0.61 18.95
C ALA A 41 -12.47 0.21 18.31
N VAL A 42 -11.57 -0.35 19.13
CA VAL A 42 -10.36 -1.04 18.66
C VAL A 42 -10.34 -2.46 19.18
N CYS A 43 -10.02 -3.38 18.28
CA CYS A 43 -9.80 -4.80 18.55
C CYS A 43 -8.33 -5.17 18.37
N SER A 44 -7.78 -5.99 19.24
CA SER A 44 -6.48 -6.64 19.04
C SER A 44 -6.36 -7.90 19.90
N ALA A 45 -5.33 -8.72 19.63
CA ALA A 45 -5.15 -10.03 20.23
C ALA A 45 -5.07 -10.03 21.77
N THR A 46 -4.50 -8.97 22.37
CA THR A 46 -4.35 -8.88 23.83
C THR A 46 -5.12 -7.70 24.42
N ASN A 47 -5.70 -7.90 25.60
CA ASN A 47 -6.46 -6.86 26.32
C ASN A 47 -5.59 -5.61 26.57
N ASP A 48 -4.35 -5.81 27.05
CA ASP A 48 -3.46 -4.70 27.38
C ASP A 48 -3.13 -3.84 26.15
N SER A 49 -2.89 -4.49 25.01
CA SER A 49 -2.61 -3.77 23.74
C SER A 49 -3.81 -2.93 23.30
N ARG A 50 -5.03 -3.52 23.28
CA ARG A 50 -6.22 -2.79 22.81
C ARG A 50 -6.64 -1.71 23.78
N ALA A 51 -6.59 -1.96 25.11
CA ALA A 51 -6.93 -0.98 26.12
C ALA A 51 -5.98 0.22 26.13
N SER A 52 -4.66 -0.04 26.07
CA SER A 52 -3.64 1.01 25.98
C SER A 52 -3.82 1.84 24.72
N PHE A 53 -4.05 1.19 23.56
CA PHE A 53 -4.26 1.86 22.29
C PHE A 53 -5.55 2.73 22.32
N ALA A 54 -6.65 2.18 22.84
CA ALA A 54 -7.91 2.91 22.97
C ALA A 54 -7.74 4.20 23.78
N LYS A 55 -7.10 4.07 24.95
CA LYS A 55 -6.82 5.21 25.85
C LYS A 55 -5.95 6.26 25.16
N GLN A 56 -4.90 5.83 24.46
CA GLN A 56 -3.93 6.74 23.84
C GLN A 56 -4.51 7.49 22.65
N PHE A 57 -5.35 6.85 21.83
CA PHE A 57 -5.81 7.39 20.54
C PHE A 57 -7.31 7.77 20.54
N GLY A 58 -7.99 7.71 21.68
CA GLY A 58 -9.34 8.23 21.85
C GLY A 58 -10.44 7.31 21.32
N PHE A 59 -10.20 5.99 21.30
CA PHE A 59 -11.27 5.02 21.02
C PHE A 59 -12.20 4.90 22.22
N ALA A 60 -13.51 4.92 21.97
CA ALA A 60 -14.50 4.81 23.03
C ALA A 60 -14.48 3.44 23.72
N ARG A 61 -14.09 2.40 23.00
CA ARG A 61 -14.13 1.00 23.44
C ARG A 61 -12.90 0.23 23.02
N SER A 62 -12.54 -0.78 23.82
CA SER A 62 -11.49 -1.77 23.50
C SER A 62 -12.10 -3.15 23.65
N TRP A 63 -12.30 -3.85 22.56
CA TRP A 63 -13.02 -5.11 22.49
C TRP A 63 -12.14 -6.25 21.96
N ASP A 64 -12.52 -7.49 22.25
CA ASP A 64 -12.02 -8.61 21.47
C ASP A 64 -12.73 -8.70 20.12
N LEU A 65 -12.37 -9.70 19.30
CA LEU A 65 -12.92 -9.79 17.96
C LEU A 65 -14.42 -10.14 17.98
N GLU A 66 -14.85 -10.98 18.90
CA GLU A 66 -16.24 -11.42 19.00
C GLU A 66 -17.16 -10.25 19.41
N GLU A 67 -16.77 -9.48 20.43
CA GLU A 67 -17.46 -8.25 20.84
C GLU A 67 -17.48 -7.21 19.70
N PHE A 68 -16.36 -7.10 18.97
CA PHE A 68 -16.22 -6.12 17.89
C PHE A 68 -17.15 -6.42 16.70
N ILE A 69 -17.22 -7.66 16.24
CA ILE A 69 -18.06 -8.06 15.11
C ILE A 69 -19.55 -8.07 15.45
N ALA A 70 -19.90 -8.19 16.72
CA ALA A 70 -21.28 -8.13 17.20
C ALA A 70 -21.86 -6.69 17.30
N ASP A 71 -21.02 -5.65 17.14
CA ASP A 71 -21.48 -4.25 17.18
C ASP A 71 -22.26 -3.89 15.91
N ASP A 72 -23.53 -3.51 16.08
CA ASP A 72 -24.45 -3.14 15.00
C ASP A 72 -24.32 -1.67 14.55
N LYS A 73 -23.41 -0.89 15.15
CA LYS A 73 -23.20 0.54 14.84
C LYS A 73 -21.98 0.79 13.98
N ILE A 74 -20.94 -0.04 14.12
CA ILE A 74 -19.70 0.12 13.31
C ILE A 74 -20.02 -0.17 11.85
N ASN A 75 -19.90 0.87 11.01
CA ASN A 75 -20.18 0.78 9.59
C ASN A 75 -18.92 0.95 8.70
N THR A 76 -17.79 1.20 9.32
CA THR A 76 -16.51 1.43 8.65
C THR A 76 -15.38 0.75 9.44
N VAL A 77 -14.74 -0.24 8.86
CA VAL A 77 -13.71 -1.04 9.53
C VAL A 77 -12.35 -0.82 8.86
N PHE A 78 -11.30 -0.63 9.68
CA PHE A 78 -9.91 -0.65 9.25
C PHE A 78 -9.27 -1.95 9.72
N ILE A 79 -8.82 -2.78 8.77
CA ILE A 79 -8.12 -4.04 9.04
C ILE A 79 -6.62 -3.77 8.97
N LEU A 80 -5.94 -3.79 10.12
CA LEU A 80 -4.59 -3.28 10.35
C LEU A 80 -3.69 -4.31 11.04
N GLY A 81 -4.11 -5.56 11.06
CA GLY A 81 -3.38 -6.68 11.64
C GLY A 81 -2.20 -7.14 10.79
N PRO A 82 -1.51 -8.23 11.18
CA PRO A 82 -0.54 -8.91 10.32
C PRO A 82 -1.20 -9.58 9.11
N ASN A 83 -0.49 -9.71 7.99
CA ASN A 83 -1.00 -10.31 6.74
C ASN A 83 -1.78 -11.61 6.94
N LYS A 84 -1.20 -12.52 7.74
CA LYS A 84 -1.75 -13.87 7.98
C LYS A 84 -3.16 -13.91 8.58
N VAL A 85 -3.67 -12.79 9.07
CA VAL A 85 -5.03 -12.68 9.62
C VAL A 85 -5.93 -11.75 8.80
N HIS A 86 -5.42 -11.19 7.70
CA HIS A 86 -6.19 -10.25 6.87
C HIS A 86 -7.43 -10.91 6.28
N PHE A 87 -7.31 -12.13 5.76
CA PHE A 87 -8.43 -12.86 5.18
C PHE A 87 -9.54 -13.11 6.19
N GLU A 88 -9.20 -13.66 7.36
CA GLU A 88 -10.17 -13.95 8.41
C GLU A 88 -10.83 -12.69 8.95
N HIS A 89 -10.06 -11.61 9.12
CA HIS A 89 -10.61 -10.32 9.55
C HIS A 89 -11.50 -9.69 8.48
N LEU A 90 -11.14 -9.84 7.19
CA LEU A 90 -11.95 -9.36 6.09
C LEU A 90 -13.29 -10.08 6.02
N LYS A 91 -13.26 -11.41 6.13
CA LYS A 91 -14.45 -12.25 6.16
C LYS A 91 -15.37 -11.85 7.32
N ALA A 92 -14.82 -11.75 8.53
CA ALA A 92 -15.58 -11.35 9.71
C ALA A 92 -16.18 -9.93 9.57
N ALA A 93 -15.43 -8.98 9.00
CA ALA A 93 -15.92 -7.63 8.79
C ALA A 93 -17.02 -7.54 7.73
N ILE A 94 -16.96 -8.32 6.66
CA ILE A 94 -17.99 -8.37 5.61
C ILE A 94 -19.33 -8.91 6.16
N GLU A 95 -19.30 -9.83 7.11
CA GLU A 95 -20.47 -10.42 7.72
C GLU A 95 -21.17 -9.48 8.76
N MET A 96 -20.56 -8.35 9.14
CA MET A 96 -21.17 -7.39 10.06
C MET A 96 -22.41 -6.71 9.44
N ALA A 97 -23.53 -6.72 10.13
CA ALA A 97 -24.82 -6.25 9.62
C ALA A 97 -24.84 -4.78 9.16
N SER A 98 -24.00 -3.92 9.77
CA SER A 98 -23.96 -2.47 9.52
C SER A 98 -22.85 -2.05 8.56
N ILE A 99 -22.00 -2.97 8.12
CA ILE A 99 -20.79 -2.64 7.35
C ILE A 99 -21.11 -2.01 5.99
N LYS A 100 -20.40 -0.92 5.67
CA LYS A 100 -20.50 -0.22 4.40
C LYS A 100 -19.13 -0.03 3.75
N ARG A 101 -18.07 0.06 4.56
CA ARG A 101 -16.71 0.36 4.09
C ARG A 101 -15.67 -0.43 4.87
N ILE A 102 -14.69 -0.95 4.14
CA ILE A 102 -13.54 -1.63 4.71
C ILE A 102 -12.27 -1.02 4.14
N TYR A 103 -11.37 -0.57 5.01
CA TYR A 103 -10.00 -0.23 4.65
C TYR A 103 -9.11 -1.40 5.03
N LEU A 104 -8.53 -2.06 4.04
CA LEU A 104 -7.68 -3.23 4.25
C LEU A 104 -6.22 -2.86 4.04
N GLU A 105 -5.36 -3.08 5.03
CA GLU A 105 -3.92 -2.92 4.85
C GLU A 105 -3.36 -3.96 3.87
N LYS A 106 -2.31 -3.56 3.20
CA LYS A 106 -1.54 -4.42 2.31
C LYS A 106 -0.57 -5.32 3.12
N PRO A 107 -0.16 -6.48 2.60
CA PRO A 107 -0.73 -7.26 1.50
C PRO A 107 -2.15 -7.73 1.82
N VAL A 108 -2.94 -7.98 0.78
CA VAL A 108 -4.37 -8.33 0.96
C VAL A 108 -4.56 -9.64 1.70
N CYS A 109 -3.67 -10.61 1.47
CA CYS A 109 -3.70 -11.94 2.08
C CYS A 109 -2.28 -12.55 2.10
N SER A 110 -2.14 -13.77 2.64
CA SER A 110 -0.86 -14.43 2.87
C SER A 110 -0.59 -15.66 1.99
N ASN A 111 -1.59 -16.14 1.23
CA ASN A 111 -1.44 -17.29 0.36
C ASN A 111 -2.45 -17.31 -0.79
N LEU A 112 -2.26 -18.24 -1.74
CA LEU A 112 -3.06 -18.36 -2.96
C LEU A 112 -4.51 -18.79 -2.70
N ASP A 113 -4.77 -19.61 -1.68
CA ASP A 113 -6.12 -20.07 -1.38
C ASP A 113 -6.97 -18.93 -0.81
N GLU A 114 -6.38 -18.12 0.05
CA GLU A 114 -7.01 -16.88 0.53
C GLU A 114 -7.28 -15.90 -0.64
N GLU A 115 -6.32 -15.74 -1.57
CA GLU A 115 -6.49 -14.89 -2.75
C GLU A 115 -7.73 -15.27 -3.56
N LYS A 116 -7.91 -16.59 -3.82
CA LYS A 116 -9.07 -17.11 -4.55
C LYS A 116 -10.38 -16.94 -3.78
N ALA A 117 -10.33 -17.18 -2.47
CA ALA A 117 -11.50 -17.05 -1.60
C ALA A 117 -11.98 -15.57 -1.50
N ILE A 118 -11.07 -14.62 -1.45
CA ILE A 118 -11.40 -13.18 -1.43
C ILE A 118 -12.13 -12.77 -2.72
N ASP A 119 -11.73 -13.27 -3.88
CA ASP A 119 -12.37 -12.93 -5.16
C ASP A 119 -13.87 -13.31 -5.15
N GLY A 120 -14.19 -14.51 -4.64
CA GLY A 120 -15.58 -14.95 -4.43
C GLY A 120 -16.31 -14.12 -3.38
N LEU A 121 -15.69 -13.92 -2.21
CA LEU A 121 -16.28 -13.18 -1.10
C LEU A 121 -16.67 -11.74 -1.49
N VAL A 122 -15.81 -11.05 -2.25
CA VAL A 122 -16.08 -9.68 -2.72
C VAL A 122 -17.13 -9.66 -3.83
N HIS A 123 -17.18 -10.69 -4.67
CA HIS A 123 -18.22 -10.83 -5.70
C HIS A 123 -19.62 -10.91 -5.10
N ASP A 124 -19.74 -11.59 -3.96
CA ASP A 124 -21.03 -11.81 -3.28
C ASP A 124 -21.50 -10.58 -2.48
N HIS A 125 -20.59 -9.60 -2.23
CA HIS A 125 -20.88 -8.39 -1.45
C HIS A 125 -20.50 -7.09 -2.20
N PRO A 126 -21.05 -6.84 -3.40
CA PRO A 126 -20.68 -5.69 -4.26
C PRO A 126 -21.06 -4.32 -3.66
N GLU A 127 -21.95 -4.29 -2.67
CA GLU A 127 -22.37 -3.08 -1.95
C GLU A 127 -21.31 -2.55 -0.98
N ILE A 128 -20.38 -3.40 -0.52
CA ILE A 128 -19.34 -3.03 0.44
C ILE A 128 -18.15 -2.41 -0.31
N LYS A 129 -17.81 -1.18 0.04
CA LYS A 129 -16.65 -0.50 -0.54
C LYS A 129 -15.38 -0.91 0.17
N ILE A 130 -14.47 -1.55 -0.55
CA ILE A 130 -13.17 -1.98 -0.01
C ILE A 130 -12.05 -1.20 -0.70
N GLN A 131 -11.24 -0.49 0.10
CA GLN A 131 -10.03 0.19 -0.34
C GLN A 131 -8.81 -0.47 0.29
N VAL A 132 -7.75 -0.64 -0.50
CA VAL A 132 -6.50 -1.25 -0.03
C VAL A 132 -5.42 -0.20 0.25
N GLY A 133 -4.61 -0.43 1.27
CA GLY A 133 -3.65 0.50 1.87
C GLY A 133 -2.39 0.79 1.02
N PHE A 134 -2.56 1.16 -0.25
CA PHE A 134 -1.45 1.61 -1.12
C PHE A 134 -1.34 3.14 -1.12
N GLN A 135 -0.94 3.71 0.01
CA GLN A 135 -0.92 5.15 0.24
C GLN A 135 -0.06 5.96 -0.74
N PHE A 136 0.98 5.38 -1.34
CA PHE A 136 1.81 6.09 -2.33
C PHE A 136 1.01 6.51 -3.56
N LEU A 137 -0.02 5.77 -3.95
CA LEU A 137 -0.90 6.13 -5.07
C LEU A 137 -1.76 7.37 -4.79
N PHE A 138 -1.81 7.81 -3.53
CA PHE A 138 -2.46 9.06 -3.12
C PHE A 138 -1.48 10.23 -2.98
N SER A 139 -0.18 10.03 -3.26
CA SER A 139 0.78 11.14 -3.35
C SER A 139 0.41 12.07 -4.50
N ALA A 140 0.35 13.38 -4.24
CA ALA A 140 0.06 14.37 -5.28
C ALA A 140 1.07 14.28 -6.44
N THR A 141 2.35 14.05 -6.13
CA THR A 141 3.42 13.90 -7.12
C THR A 141 3.24 12.67 -7.99
N ILE A 142 2.95 11.51 -7.37
CA ILE A 142 2.70 10.27 -8.13
C ILE A 142 1.44 10.41 -8.99
N ARG A 143 0.37 11.01 -8.47
CA ARG A 143 -0.84 11.28 -9.27
C ARG A 143 -0.56 12.17 -10.47
N SER A 144 0.19 13.24 -10.27
CA SER A 144 0.59 14.13 -11.38
C SER A 144 1.49 13.43 -12.41
N MET A 145 2.35 12.51 -11.96
CA MET A 145 3.15 11.65 -12.84
C MET A 145 2.27 10.68 -13.63
N LEU A 146 1.29 10.05 -12.98
CA LEU A 146 0.31 9.19 -13.64
C LEU A 146 -0.52 9.94 -14.69
N ASP A 147 -0.94 11.19 -14.42
CA ASP A 147 -1.68 12.03 -15.36
C ASP A 147 -0.83 12.32 -16.60
N LEU A 148 0.45 12.67 -16.42
CA LEU A 148 1.35 12.88 -17.55
C LEU A 148 1.53 11.59 -18.37
N TRP A 149 1.74 10.45 -17.72
CA TRP A 149 1.87 9.17 -18.39
C TRP A 149 0.59 8.82 -19.18
N LYS A 150 -0.59 8.92 -18.55
CA LYS A 150 -1.90 8.66 -19.18
C LYS A 150 -2.22 9.60 -20.34
N SER A 151 -1.60 10.78 -20.39
CA SER A 151 -1.80 11.73 -21.51
C SER A 151 -1.30 11.20 -22.87
N GLY A 152 -0.51 10.12 -22.87
CA GLY A 152 0.09 9.53 -24.08
C GLY A 152 1.22 10.35 -24.70
N LYS A 153 1.57 11.51 -24.14
CA LYS A 153 2.60 12.42 -24.71
C LYS A 153 4.01 11.82 -24.76
N LEU A 154 4.27 10.81 -23.93
CA LEU A 154 5.57 10.13 -23.88
C LEU A 154 5.62 8.87 -24.74
N GLY A 155 4.53 8.48 -25.40
CA GLY A 155 4.47 7.22 -26.15
C GLY A 155 4.36 5.99 -25.23
N LYS A 156 4.56 4.81 -25.79
CA LYS A 156 4.47 3.54 -25.05
C LYS A 156 5.72 3.31 -24.20
N THR A 157 5.54 2.72 -23.03
CA THR A 157 6.65 2.27 -22.19
C THR A 157 7.40 1.13 -22.88
N ILE A 158 8.73 1.23 -22.95
CA ILE A 158 9.65 0.22 -23.49
C ILE A 158 10.22 -0.61 -22.35
N HIS A 159 10.80 0.05 -21.35
CA HIS A 159 11.31 -0.63 -20.16
C HIS A 159 11.17 0.24 -18.90
N PHE A 160 11.35 -0.40 -17.74
CA PHE A 160 11.16 0.25 -16.44
C PHE A 160 12.06 -0.37 -15.37
N ASP A 161 12.35 0.42 -14.32
CA ASP A 161 13.03 -0.02 -13.11
C ASP A 161 12.37 0.60 -11.88
N LEU A 162 11.95 -0.23 -10.91
CA LEU A 162 11.35 0.21 -9.66
C LEU A 162 12.11 -0.36 -8.47
N LYS A 163 12.21 0.44 -7.40
CA LYS A 163 12.91 0.07 -6.17
C LYS A 163 12.15 0.52 -4.94
N TYR A 164 12.13 -0.33 -3.92
CA TYR A 164 11.76 0.10 -2.58
C TYR A 164 12.69 -0.51 -1.55
N TYR A 165 13.48 0.34 -0.88
CA TYR A 165 14.56 -0.06 0.01
C TYR A 165 14.48 0.64 1.35
N HIS A 166 14.78 -0.10 2.43
CA HIS A 166 15.19 0.41 3.72
C HIS A 166 16.25 -0.51 4.34
N GLY A 167 16.88 -0.08 5.45
CA GLY A 167 17.97 -0.81 6.09
C GLY A 167 17.64 -1.36 7.47
N ASP A 168 16.39 -1.32 7.92
CA ASP A 168 16.00 -1.60 9.31
C ASP A 168 16.40 -3.01 9.78
N TYR A 169 16.32 -3.99 8.87
CA TYR A 169 16.62 -5.40 9.19
C TYR A 169 18.12 -5.72 9.19
N LEU A 170 19.02 -4.76 9.01
CA LEU A 170 20.47 -4.96 9.25
C LEU A 170 20.76 -5.17 10.73
N GLY A 171 20.04 -4.48 11.62
CA GLY A 171 20.21 -4.61 13.07
C GLY A 171 19.61 -5.91 13.61
N LYS A 172 20.41 -6.71 14.32
CA LYS A 172 19.94 -7.95 14.96
C LYS A 172 18.79 -7.68 15.92
N ASP A 173 18.90 -6.68 16.79
CA ASP A 173 17.85 -6.31 17.75
C ASP A 173 16.51 -5.97 17.08
N TYR A 174 16.56 -5.39 15.89
CA TYR A 174 15.34 -5.11 15.12
C TYR A 174 14.74 -6.42 14.58
N ARG A 175 15.55 -7.33 14.03
CA ARG A 175 15.10 -8.64 13.58
C ARG A 175 14.48 -9.46 14.71
N ASP A 176 15.12 -9.47 15.89
CA ASP A 176 14.63 -10.20 17.07
C ASP A 176 13.22 -9.74 17.47
N ARG A 177 12.95 -8.44 17.43
CA ARG A 177 11.62 -7.88 17.73
C ARG A 177 10.60 -8.09 16.61
N ARG A 178 11.03 -8.49 15.42
CA ARG A 178 10.20 -8.60 14.20
C ARG A 178 10.21 -10.00 13.59
N GLN A 179 10.48 -11.03 14.37
CA GLN A 179 10.54 -12.43 13.91
C GLN A 179 9.29 -12.86 13.13
N SER A 180 8.11 -12.42 13.52
CA SER A 180 6.85 -12.72 12.82
C SER A 180 6.76 -12.13 11.40
N ARG A 181 7.70 -11.25 11.00
CA ARG A 181 7.80 -10.68 9.66
C ARG A 181 8.95 -11.25 8.83
N LEU A 182 9.70 -12.20 9.42
CA LEU A 182 10.78 -12.91 8.75
C LEU A 182 10.26 -14.25 8.17
N THR A 183 9.08 -14.18 7.58
CA THR A 183 8.44 -15.27 6.83
C THR A 183 8.71 -15.11 5.34
N PRO A 184 8.69 -16.16 4.54
CA PRO A 184 8.84 -16.08 3.10
C PRO A 184 7.62 -15.40 2.44
N ALA A 185 7.82 -14.83 1.25
CA ALA A 185 6.71 -14.38 0.42
C ALA A 185 5.77 -15.57 0.10
N PRO A 186 4.45 -15.37 0.00
CA PRO A 186 3.74 -14.09 0.02
C PRO A 186 3.33 -13.58 1.41
N ASP A 187 3.50 -14.35 2.51
CA ASP A 187 3.13 -13.91 3.86
C ASP A 187 4.05 -12.81 4.41
N GLY A 188 5.31 -12.78 3.99
CA GLY A 188 6.31 -11.82 4.46
C GLY A 188 7.39 -11.53 3.44
N GLY A 189 8.58 -11.17 3.94
CA GLY A 189 9.72 -10.84 3.10
C GLY A 189 9.70 -9.42 2.54
N ALA A 190 10.77 -9.05 1.83
CA ALA A 190 10.92 -7.73 1.26
C ALA A 190 9.91 -7.49 0.12
N MET A 191 9.63 -8.53 -0.70
CA MET A 191 8.72 -8.37 -1.83
C MET A 191 7.28 -8.13 -1.37
N ALA A 192 6.76 -8.92 -0.42
CA ALA A 192 5.40 -8.73 0.07
C ALA A 192 5.25 -7.40 0.83
N ASP A 193 6.25 -7.00 1.61
CA ASP A 193 6.18 -5.79 2.44
C ASP A 193 6.43 -4.50 1.64
N LEU A 194 7.50 -4.44 0.87
CA LEU A 194 7.95 -3.24 0.17
C LEU A 194 7.64 -3.32 -1.34
N GLY A 195 7.96 -4.45 -1.97
CA GLY A 195 7.76 -4.66 -3.39
C GLY A 195 6.29 -4.52 -3.81
N SER A 196 5.35 -4.85 -2.92
CA SER A 196 3.92 -4.68 -3.16
C SER A 196 3.52 -3.23 -3.47
N HIS A 197 4.18 -2.23 -2.86
CA HIS A 197 3.96 -0.82 -3.20
C HIS A 197 4.46 -0.47 -4.60
N SER A 198 5.65 -0.98 -4.98
CA SER A 198 6.20 -0.79 -6.33
C SER A 198 5.35 -1.49 -7.39
N LEU A 199 4.88 -2.71 -7.11
CA LEU A 199 3.92 -3.43 -7.96
C LEU A 199 2.60 -2.69 -8.12
N SER A 200 2.10 -2.10 -7.04
CA SER A 200 0.88 -1.28 -7.06
C SER A 200 1.04 -0.07 -7.99
N LEU A 201 2.17 0.65 -7.94
CA LEU A 201 2.45 1.73 -8.87
C LEU A 201 2.58 1.24 -10.31
N LEU A 202 3.27 0.11 -10.52
CA LEU A 202 3.46 -0.46 -11.85
C LEU A 202 2.12 -0.88 -12.48
N ILE A 203 1.21 -1.46 -11.71
CA ILE A 203 -0.15 -1.79 -12.18
C ILE A 203 -0.94 -0.51 -12.51
N ALA A 204 -0.82 0.54 -11.72
CA ALA A 204 -1.47 1.83 -12.00
C ALA A 204 -0.95 2.48 -13.30
N LEU A 205 0.31 2.24 -13.66
CA LEU A 205 0.94 2.70 -14.89
C LEU A 205 0.62 1.79 -16.09
N LEU A 206 0.85 0.51 -15.97
CA LEU A 206 0.92 -0.42 -17.11
C LEU A 206 -0.26 -1.42 -17.18
N GLY A 207 -1.18 -1.36 -16.21
CA GLY A 207 -2.31 -2.31 -16.14
C GLY A 207 -1.91 -3.66 -15.55
N THR A 208 -2.84 -4.62 -15.59
CA THR A 208 -2.73 -5.91 -14.90
C THR A 208 -2.09 -7.04 -15.73
N ASN A 209 -1.82 -6.81 -17.03
CA ASN A 209 -1.23 -7.82 -17.92
C ASN A 209 0.28 -8.00 -17.70
N LEU A 210 0.68 -8.08 -16.44
CA LEU A 210 2.06 -8.25 -16.01
C LEU A 210 2.35 -9.72 -15.67
N LYS A 211 3.51 -10.20 -16.06
CA LYS A 211 3.99 -11.55 -15.76
C LYS A 211 5.40 -11.49 -15.19
N ILE A 212 5.62 -12.16 -14.06
CA ILE A 212 6.97 -12.37 -13.51
C ILE A 212 7.67 -13.41 -14.38
N THR A 213 8.87 -13.07 -14.86
CA THR A 213 9.66 -13.93 -15.74
C THR A 213 10.91 -14.50 -15.08
N GLY A 214 11.27 -13.95 -13.91
CA GLY A 214 12.37 -14.45 -13.09
C GLY A 214 12.43 -13.73 -11.77
N ALA A 215 13.05 -14.35 -10.78
CA ALA A 215 13.30 -13.76 -9.48
C ALA A 215 14.60 -14.30 -8.88
N LEU A 216 15.25 -13.47 -8.08
CA LEU A 216 16.36 -13.87 -7.20
C LEU A 216 16.21 -13.19 -5.85
N GLN A 217 16.81 -13.78 -4.83
CA GLN A 217 16.89 -13.21 -3.49
C GLN A 217 18.33 -13.21 -2.98
N GLY A 218 18.60 -12.35 -2.01
CA GLY A 218 19.90 -12.25 -1.35
C GLY A 218 19.77 -11.75 0.09
N GLY A 219 20.92 -11.56 0.76
CA GLY A 219 20.94 -11.01 2.11
C GLY A 219 20.61 -12.06 3.17
N HIS A 220 21.47 -13.05 3.30
CA HIS A 220 21.35 -14.07 4.34
C HIS A 220 22.04 -13.64 5.62
N PHE A 221 21.39 -13.91 6.76
CA PHE A 221 21.95 -13.81 8.11
C PHE A 221 21.71 -15.13 8.84
N ASP A 222 22.66 -15.57 9.67
CA ASP A 222 22.59 -16.84 10.39
C ASP A 222 21.37 -16.96 11.33
N ASP A 223 20.84 -15.82 11.79
CA ASP A 223 19.66 -15.73 12.64
C ASP A 223 18.32 -15.63 11.88
N VAL A 224 18.34 -15.72 10.57
CA VAL A 224 17.14 -15.60 9.71
C VAL A 224 16.98 -16.84 8.84
N ASN A 225 15.76 -17.37 8.79
CA ASN A 225 15.44 -18.45 7.85
C ASN A 225 15.77 -18.02 6.42
N THR A 226 16.52 -18.84 5.70
CA THR A 226 16.94 -18.61 4.32
C THR A 226 15.77 -18.45 3.34
N ASP A 227 14.59 -18.91 3.70
CA ASP A 227 13.39 -18.77 2.86
C ASP A 227 12.79 -17.35 2.89
N SER A 228 13.09 -16.55 3.92
CA SER A 228 12.67 -15.16 3.97
C SER A 228 13.55 -14.30 3.07
N ASP A 229 12.94 -13.63 2.09
CA ASP A 229 13.65 -12.68 1.26
C ASP A 229 13.87 -11.36 2.02
N LEU A 230 15.13 -11.05 2.34
CA LEU A 230 15.53 -9.74 2.87
C LEU A 230 15.86 -8.76 1.75
N PHE A 231 16.31 -9.28 0.63
CA PHE A 231 16.42 -8.61 -0.67
C PHE A 231 15.83 -9.51 -1.74
N SER A 232 15.02 -8.96 -2.62
CA SER A 232 14.58 -9.64 -3.84
C SER A 232 14.63 -8.71 -5.04
N LEU A 233 14.94 -9.30 -6.19
CA LEU A 233 14.84 -8.67 -7.50
C LEU A 233 14.03 -9.59 -8.40
N ILE A 234 13.08 -8.99 -9.12
CA ILE A 234 12.26 -9.70 -10.12
C ILE A 234 12.38 -9.05 -11.47
N THR A 235 12.23 -9.86 -12.50
CA THR A 235 12.04 -9.41 -13.88
C THR A 235 10.59 -9.55 -14.28
N ILE A 236 10.06 -8.56 -14.99
CA ILE A 236 8.64 -8.44 -15.32
C ILE A 236 8.48 -8.18 -16.81
N HIS A 237 7.50 -8.84 -17.43
CA HIS A 237 7.06 -8.61 -18.80
C HIS A 237 5.59 -8.16 -18.81
N ASN A 238 5.31 -7.04 -19.45
CA ASN A 238 3.94 -6.64 -19.75
C ASN A 238 3.50 -7.30 -21.06
N GLN A 239 2.62 -8.28 -20.96
CA GLN A 239 2.19 -9.09 -22.11
C GLN A 239 1.33 -8.30 -23.10
N ALA A 240 0.73 -7.16 -22.70
CA ALA A 240 -0.08 -6.33 -23.57
C ALA A 240 0.75 -5.34 -24.40
N SER A 241 1.78 -4.71 -23.79
CA SER A 241 2.60 -3.70 -24.48
C SER A 241 3.95 -4.22 -24.97
N GLY A 242 4.41 -5.37 -24.46
CA GLY A 242 5.76 -5.88 -24.68
C GLY A 242 6.84 -5.23 -23.80
N ALA A 243 6.48 -4.27 -22.95
CA ALA A 243 7.44 -3.64 -22.05
C ALA A 243 8.03 -4.65 -21.06
N VAL A 244 9.34 -4.50 -20.79
CA VAL A 244 10.09 -5.35 -19.85
C VAL A 244 10.75 -4.48 -18.79
N GLY A 245 11.01 -5.04 -17.61
CA GLY A 245 11.72 -4.28 -16.59
C GLY A 245 12.03 -5.08 -15.35
N THR A 246 12.59 -4.37 -14.38
CA THR A 246 12.99 -4.92 -13.10
C THR A 246 12.25 -4.22 -11.96
N LEU A 247 12.06 -4.96 -10.89
CA LEU A 247 11.62 -4.43 -9.61
C LEU A 247 12.43 -5.09 -8.51
N SER A 248 12.95 -4.29 -7.59
CA SER A 248 13.67 -4.81 -6.45
C SER A 248 13.16 -4.22 -5.14
N ALA A 249 13.17 -5.06 -4.09
CA ALA A 249 12.76 -4.72 -2.75
C ALA A 249 13.85 -5.13 -1.76
N SER A 250 14.17 -4.28 -0.78
CA SER A 250 15.23 -4.55 0.18
C SER A 250 14.89 -4.04 1.58
N ARG A 251 15.05 -4.89 2.57
CA ARG A 251 14.98 -4.57 4.00
C ARG A 251 16.35 -4.33 4.64
N ILE A 252 17.42 -4.47 3.83
CA ILE A 252 18.82 -4.48 4.26
C ILE A 252 19.72 -3.51 3.49
N SER A 253 19.13 -2.50 2.87
CA SER A 253 19.89 -1.46 2.17
C SER A 253 20.23 -0.31 3.11
N SER A 254 21.48 -0.28 3.58
CA SER A 254 21.97 0.77 4.48
C SER A 254 21.90 2.15 3.84
N GLY A 255 21.53 3.16 4.64
CA GLY A 255 21.59 4.58 4.25
C GLY A 255 20.46 5.04 3.33
N THR A 256 19.50 4.19 2.99
CA THR A 256 18.43 4.53 2.03
C THR A 256 17.19 5.14 2.68
N GLY A 257 16.97 4.97 4.00
CA GLY A 257 15.70 5.33 4.63
C GLY A 257 14.55 4.55 3.96
N ASP A 258 13.42 5.19 3.72
CA ASP A 258 12.34 4.66 2.90
C ASP A 258 12.52 5.12 1.44
N TYR A 259 13.47 4.52 0.75
CA TYR A 259 13.80 4.85 -0.65
C TYR A 259 12.87 4.12 -1.62
N PHE A 260 11.85 4.82 -2.08
CA PHE A 260 10.95 4.37 -3.14
C PHE A 260 11.23 5.13 -4.42
N SER A 261 11.55 4.44 -5.52
CA SER A 261 11.81 5.07 -6.81
C SER A 261 11.19 4.30 -7.97
N ALA A 262 10.88 5.04 -9.03
CA ALA A 262 10.37 4.50 -10.28
C ALA A 262 10.98 5.26 -11.45
N GLU A 263 11.50 4.53 -12.44
CA GLU A 263 11.96 5.04 -13.71
C GLU A 263 11.25 4.30 -14.85
N LEU A 264 10.70 5.05 -15.79
CA LEU A 264 10.08 4.52 -17.01
C LEU A 264 10.74 5.15 -18.21
N PHE A 265 11.11 4.33 -19.18
CA PHE A 265 11.67 4.72 -20.46
C PHE A 265 10.67 4.36 -21.54
N THR A 266 10.31 5.34 -22.36
CA THR A 266 9.22 5.26 -23.31
C THR A 266 9.71 5.62 -24.72
N GLU A 267 8.86 5.44 -25.74
CA GLU A 267 9.20 5.74 -27.13
C GLU A 267 9.59 7.21 -27.36
N LEU A 268 8.98 8.14 -26.61
CA LEU A 268 9.14 9.58 -26.83
C LEU A 268 9.70 10.32 -25.62
N GLY A 269 10.16 9.58 -24.58
CA GLY A 269 10.71 10.22 -23.39
C GLY A 269 10.98 9.27 -22.22
N ALA A 270 11.04 9.84 -21.03
CA ALA A 270 11.24 9.11 -19.78
C ALA A 270 10.57 9.81 -18.61
N LEU A 271 10.29 9.05 -17.54
CA LEU A 271 9.78 9.55 -16.26
C LEU A 271 10.67 9.04 -15.12
N ARG A 272 10.90 9.88 -14.11
CA ARG A 272 11.59 9.51 -12.87
C ARG A 272 10.88 10.07 -11.66
N TYR A 273 10.73 9.23 -10.64
CA TYR A 273 10.25 9.62 -9.32
C TYR A 273 11.17 9.05 -8.24
N SER A 274 11.35 9.82 -7.14
CA SER A 274 12.05 9.36 -5.95
C SER A 274 11.37 9.88 -4.68
N SER A 275 11.17 9.02 -3.68
CA SER A 275 10.67 9.42 -2.36
C SER A 275 11.64 10.31 -1.57
N GLN A 276 12.91 10.39 -1.97
CA GLN A 276 13.87 11.31 -1.36
C GLN A 276 13.65 12.76 -1.81
N THR A 277 12.91 12.95 -2.90
CA THR A 277 12.47 14.26 -3.40
C THR A 277 10.98 14.23 -3.71
N PRO A 278 10.12 14.03 -2.69
CA PRO A 278 8.73 13.63 -2.86
C PRO A 278 7.82 14.72 -3.44
N ASP A 279 8.28 15.94 -3.51
CA ASP A 279 7.54 17.12 -3.96
C ASP A 279 7.64 17.39 -5.46
N TYR A 280 8.44 16.61 -6.20
CA TYR A 280 8.51 16.70 -7.65
C TYR A 280 8.81 15.35 -8.31
N PHE A 281 8.59 15.29 -9.61
CA PHE A 281 9.10 14.25 -10.50
C PHE A 281 9.79 14.87 -11.71
N GLU A 282 10.61 14.08 -12.40
CA GLU A 282 11.32 14.50 -13.59
C GLU A 282 10.81 13.75 -14.82
N PHE A 283 10.83 14.43 -15.96
CA PHE A 283 10.48 13.83 -17.23
C PHE A 283 11.38 14.37 -18.35
N PHE A 284 11.66 13.50 -19.30
CA PHE A 284 12.38 13.84 -20.52
C PHE A 284 11.41 13.72 -21.70
N THR A 285 11.55 14.56 -22.70
CA THR A 285 10.86 14.38 -23.98
C THR A 285 11.86 14.47 -25.11
N GLU A 286 11.78 13.55 -26.07
CA GLU A 286 12.62 13.55 -27.29
C GLU A 286 12.48 14.87 -28.07
N ALA A 287 11.27 15.43 -28.11
CA ALA A 287 10.98 16.69 -28.80
C ALA A 287 11.77 17.88 -28.25
N SER A 288 12.05 17.93 -26.95
CA SER A 288 12.83 19.00 -26.33
C SER A 288 14.31 18.68 -26.19
N GLY A 289 14.65 17.38 -26.12
CA GLY A 289 15.99 16.92 -25.78
C GLY A 289 16.44 17.25 -24.35
N LEU A 290 15.50 17.58 -23.46
CA LEU A 290 15.79 18.09 -22.12
C LEU A 290 15.03 17.34 -21.04
N TRP A 291 15.70 17.14 -19.90
CA TRP A 291 15.05 16.79 -18.65
C TRP A 291 14.35 18.03 -18.05
N SER A 292 13.10 17.87 -17.73
CA SER A 292 12.29 18.88 -17.04
C SER A 292 11.85 18.35 -15.68
N ARG A 293 11.72 19.25 -14.71
CA ARG A 293 11.22 18.94 -13.38
C ARG A 293 9.84 19.55 -13.19
N LYS A 294 8.86 18.75 -12.78
CA LYS A 294 7.54 19.24 -12.41
C LYS A 294 7.40 19.27 -10.89
N MET A 295 7.43 20.46 -10.31
CA MET A 295 7.11 20.67 -8.91
C MET A 295 5.61 20.48 -8.69
N VAL A 296 5.26 19.67 -7.71
CA VAL A 296 3.87 19.39 -7.34
C VAL A 296 3.63 19.75 -5.87
N GLY A 297 4.59 19.44 -4.99
CA GLY A 297 4.49 19.76 -3.57
C GLY A 297 3.25 19.14 -2.93
N SER A 298 2.46 19.94 -2.24
CA SER A 298 1.24 19.53 -1.54
C SER A 298 -0.04 19.76 -2.36
N ASP A 299 0.03 19.76 -3.68
CA ASP A 299 -1.12 19.94 -4.58
C ASP A 299 -2.07 18.72 -4.59
N PHE A 300 -2.57 18.36 -3.42
CA PHE A 300 -3.61 17.35 -3.26
C PHE A 300 -4.98 17.93 -3.64
N LYS A 301 -5.74 17.20 -4.43
CA LYS A 301 -7.07 17.66 -4.86
C LYS A 301 -8.18 16.85 -4.18
N PRO A 302 -9.19 17.49 -3.58
CA PRO A 302 -9.35 18.96 -3.53
C PRO A 302 -8.23 19.63 -2.73
N LEU A 303 -7.90 20.88 -3.11
CA LEU A 303 -6.83 21.63 -2.48
C LEU A 303 -7.11 21.86 -0.99
N SER A 304 -6.06 21.70 -0.20
CA SER A 304 -6.05 22.05 1.22
C SER A 304 -5.35 23.39 1.41
N GLY A 305 -5.92 24.24 2.25
CA GLY A 305 -5.26 25.50 2.65
C GLY A 305 -4.09 25.30 3.61
N PHE A 306 -3.87 24.07 4.08
CA PHE A 306 -2.81 23.71 5.03
C PHE A 306 -2.21 22.35 4.70
N PRO A 307 -0.90 22.19 4.76
CA PRO A 307 0.11 23.25 4.77
C PRO A 307 0.18 23.98 3.42
N SER A 308 1.01 25.02 3.31
CA SER A 308 1.28 25.66 2.01
C SER A 308 1.78 24.65 0.97
N VAL A 309 1.48 24.89 -0.30
CA VAL A 309 1.85 24.00 -1.44
C VAL A 309 3.36 23.73 -1.57
N HIS A 310 4.20 24.53 -0.93
CA HIS A 310 5.66 24.35 -0.95
C HIS A 310 6.19 23.45 0.17
N VAL A 311 5.33 23.00 1.08
CA VAL A 311 5.74 22.06 2.13
C VAL A 311 5.83 20.65 1.53
N PRO A 312 6.99 19.96 1.64
CA PRO A 312 7.17 18.63 1.09
C PRO A 312 6.11 17.63 1.62
N PRO A 313 5.46 16.85 0.75
CA PRO A 313 4.46 15.89 1.15
C PRO A 313 5.13 14.60 1.62
N GLY A 314 5.15 14.30 2.90
CA GLY A 314 5.53 12.98 3.39
C GLY A 314 4.45 11.91 3.10
N TRP A 315 4.78 10.62 3.23
CA TRP A 315 3.83 9.52 3.03
C TRP A 315 2.61 9.57 3.98
N LEU A 316 2.77 10.15 5.17
CA LEU A 316 1.66 10.42 6.09
C LEU A 316 0.63 11.38 5.47
N ARG A 317 1.07 12.38 4.70
CA ARG A 317 0.14 13.27 3.99
C ARG A 317 -0.67 12.53 2.93
N SER A 318 -0.04 11.59 2.24
CA SER A 318 -0.72 10.71 1.28
C SER A 318 -1.74 9.80 1.97
N MET A 319 -1.43 9.27 3.16
CA MET A 319 -2.36 8.49 3.97
C MET A 319 -3.57 9.33 4.44
N ILE A 320 -3.35 10.58 4.84
CA ILE A 320 -4.46 11.50 5.18
C ILE A 320 -5.38 11.70 3.98
N HIS A 321 -4.81 11.88 2.77
CA HIS A 321 -5.61 12.00 1.55
C HIS A 321 -6.33 10.70 1.20
N ALA A 322 -5.70 9.54 1.38
CA ALA A 322 -6.35 8.24 1.20
C ALA A 322 -7.58 8.09 2.10
N HIS A 323 -7.50 8.50 3.37
CA HIS A 323 -8.64 8.48 4.29
C HIS A 323 -9.74 9.47 3.88
N TYR A 324 -9.37 10.66 3.42
CA TYR A 324 -10.35 11.62 2.90
C TYR A 324 -11.14 11.02 1.73
N VAL A 325 -10.45 10.45 0.74
CA VAL A 325 -11.09 9.79 -0.42
C VAL A 325 -11.94 8.61 0.03
N PHE A 326 -11.43 7.77 0.93
CA PHE A 326 -12.15 6.61 1.45
C PHE A 326 -13.47 6.98 2.13
N LEU A 327 -13.47 7.99 2.98
CA LEU A 327 -14.65 8.39 3.76
C LEU A 327 -15.64 9.22 2.94
N THR A 328 -15.16 10.01 1.99
CA THR A 328 -16.01 10.93 1.21
C THR A 328 -16.43 10.40 -0.15
N GLY A 329 -15.63 9.48 -0.73
CA GLY A 329 -15.75 9.06 -2.13
C GLY A 329 -15.36 10.15 -3.14
N LYS A 330 -14.79 11.28 -2.68
CA LYS A 330 -14.38 12.39 -3.53
C LYS A 330 -12.94 12.21 -4.00
N ASP A 331 -12.75 11.65 -5.17
CA ASP A 331 -11.46 11.61 -5.86
C ASP A 331 -11.62 12.23 -7.27
N GLN A 332 -10.82 13.24 -7.56
CA GLN A 332 -10.84 13.89 -8.88
C GLN A 332 -9.98 13.15 -9.91
N ASN A 333 -9.10 12.28 -9.48
CA ASN A 333 -8.16 11.57 -10.35
C ASN A 333 -8.63 10.14 -10.68
N GLU A 334 -9.82 9.76 -10.24
CA GLU A 334 -10.53 8.52 -10.60
C GLU A 334 -9.82 7.20 -10.30
N PHE A 335 -8.61 7.22 -9.73
CA PHE A 335 -7.89 6.00 -9.38
C PHE A 335 -7.82 5.81 -7.86
N VAL A 336 -8.65 4.90 -7.36
CA VAL A 336 -8.62 4.43 -5.98
C VAL A 336 -8.24 2.94 -5.99
N PRO A 337 -7.19 2.53 -5.27
CA PRO A 337 -6.80 1.12 -5.20
C PRO A 337 -7.87 0.34 -4.41
N ASP A 338 -8.77 -0.25 -5.15
CA ASP A 338 -9.82 -1.13 -4.63
C ASP A 338 -9.28 -2.54 -4.36
N ILE A 339 -10.15 -3.45 -3.97
CA ILE A 339 -9.76 -4.83 -3.68
C ILE A 339 -9.27 -5.56 -4.92
N LYS A 340 -9.78 -5.24 -6.13
CA LYS A 340 -9.32 -5.86 -7.38
C LYS A 340 -7.88 -5.45 -7.69
N HIS A 341 -7.55 -4.17 -7.46
CA HIS A 341 -6.17 -3.69 -7.55
C HIS A 341 -5.28 -4.41 -6.52
N GLY A 342 -5.74 -4.55 -5.28
CA GLY A 342 -5.03 -5.29 -4.22
C GLY A 342 -4.77 -6.74 -4.59
N LEU A 343 -5.76 -7.44 -5.14
CA LEU A 343 -5.60 -8.81 -5.62
C LEU A 343 -4.66 -8.92 -6.82
N ALA A 344 -4.66 -7.95 -7.73
CA ALA A 344 -3.70 -7.91 -8.84
C ALA A 344 -2.26 -7.76 -8.34
N VAL A 345 -2.03 -6.92 -7.34
CA VAL A 345 -0.72 -6.83 -6.66
C VAL A 345 -0.36 -8.15 -5.99
N GLN A 346 -1.31 -8.74 -5.25
CA GLN A 346 -1.09 -10.00 -4.53
C GLN A 346 -0.70 -11.13 -5.47
N ARG A 347 -1.33 -11.27 -6.64
CA ARG A 347 -0.95 -12.25 -7.68
C ARG A 347 0.50 -12.14 -8.09
N LEU A 348 1.02 -10.93 -8.27
CA LEU A 348 2.41 -10.73 -8.64
C LEU A 348 3.36 -11.06 -7.48
N VAL A 349 2.96 -10.78 -6.23
CA VAL A 349 3.70 -11.20 -5.04
C VAL A 349 3.75 -12.73 -4.94
N THR A 350 2.63 -13.41 -5.19
CA THR A 350 2.54 -14.88 -5.20
C THR A 350 3.41 -15.47 -6.31
N GLN A 351 3.35 -14.96 -7.55
CA GLN A 351 4.22 -15.38 -8.64
C GLN A 351 5.71 -15.18 -8.30
N THR A 352 6.04 -14.06 -7.64
CA THR A 352 7.41 -13.82 -7.18
C THR A 352 7.86 -14.91 -6.20
N ALA A 353 7.01 -15.31 -5.24
CA ALA A 353 7.32 -16.37 -4.29
C ALA A 353 7.62 -17.71 -4.98
N GLU A 354 6.88 -18.07 -6.03
CA GLU A 354 7.12 -19.26 -6.84
C GLU A 354 8.51 -19.21 -7.50
N HIS A 355 8.86 -18.09 -8.16
CA HIS A 355 10.16 -17.92 -8.77
C HIS A 355 11.31 -17.91 -7.75
N LEU A 356 11.13 -17.28 -6.59
CA LEU A 356 12.12 -17.31 -5.50
C LEU A 356 12.34 -18.75 -4.98
N SER A 357 11.27 -19.56 -4.88
CA SER A 357 11.39 -20.97 -4.52
C SER A 357 12.20 -21.76 -5.53
N LEU A 358 12.00 -21.52 -6.83
CA LEU A 358 12.78 -22.16 -7.89
C LEU A 358 14.26 -21.72 -7.84
N PHE A 359 14.51 -20.45 -7.61
CA PHE A 359 15.88 -19.92 -7.46
C PHE A 359 16.63 -20.60 -6.31
N ARG A 360 16.00 -20.71 -5.11
CA ARG A 360 16.62 -21.40 -3.95
C ARG A 360 16.97 -22.86 -4.27
N LYS A 361 16.07 -23.61 -4.94
CA LYS A 361 16.32 -25.00 -5.33
C LYS A 361 17.46 -25.14 -6.34
N SER A 362 17.75 -24.13 -7.14
CA SER A 362 18.88 -24.15 -8.08
C SER A 362 20.23 -23.87 -7.44
N MET A 363 20.24 -23.37 -6.19
CA MET A 363 21.45 -23.05 -5.43
C MET A 363 21.86 -24.17 -4.47
N THR A 364 20.98 -25.15 -4.22
CA THR A 364 21.26 -26.39 -3.47
C THR A 364 21.67 -27.53 -4.39
#